data_e3636adcb98f1acf6dde6fc05f5833c1
#
_entry.id   e3636adcb98f1acf6dde6fc05f5833c1
#
_cell.length_a   1.000
_cell.length_b   1.000
_cell.length_c   1.000
_cell.angle_alpha   90.00
_cell.angle_beta   90.00
_cell.angle_gamma   90.00
#
_symmetry.space_group_name_H-M   'P 1'
#
loop_
_entity.id
_entity.type
_entity.pdbx_description
1 polymer ?
#
loop_
_entity_poly.entity_id
_entity_poly.type
_entity_poly.pdbx_seq_one_letter_code
_entity_poly.pdbx_strand_id
1 'polypeptide(L)'
;MGLFDGKHFTGPVGPVIFRKRKGKQVVCARPLPGTMKQTESTKKASGTFGMASSIVKHIKEANSAEIMNYHDGTLHNRLMTEINPILSHCRDLATMRYSFEVNSFSQLAGLDFNAESPLRKYLGFGPRISLEKNILHIKFPAGQSKKRIKFVKDSNSCHLTMSLLLFRLKDGKRLNEPLKQTIEVAKNDQHLLDAQEFIFVVPDGCLCLLSIFLKYYDYGQLLNHPMLSPAAICFAELVPGDFQGEDLNVWRDMGQQFD
;
A
#
# COMPACT_ATOMS: atom_id res chain seq x y z
N MET A 1 1.75 27.99 20.17
CA MET A 1 2.15 29.30 19.63
C MET A 1 1.97 29.24 18.12
N GLY A 2 1.36 30.27 17.51
CA GLY A 2 1.20 30.34 16.06
C GLY A 2 2.51 30.66 15.35
N LEU A 3 2.76 30.08 14.18
CA LEU A 3 3.91 30.36 13.33
C LEU A 3 3.43 31.04 12.04
N PHE A 4 4.25 31.96 11.51
CA PHE A 4 3.99 32.65 10.26
C PHE A 4 5.11 32.33 9.25
N ASP A 5 4.75 31.82 8.06
CA ASP A 5 5.69 31.40 7.01
C ASP A 5 5.92 32.49 5.94
N GLY A 6 5.56 33.74 6.22
CA GLY A 6 5.60 34.87 5.30
C GLY A 6 4.31 35.03 4.47
N LYS A 7 3.44 34.04 4.42
CA LYS A 7 2.18 34.06 3.67
C LYS A 7 1.00 33.52 4.44
N HIS A 8 1.21 32.53 5.31
CA HIS A 8 0.16 31.84 6.06
C HIS A 8 0.52 31.72 7.52
N PHE A 9 -0.49 31.80 8.39
CA PHE A 9 -0.37 31.44 9.79
C PHE A 9 -0.64 29.95 10.00
N THR A 10 0.07 29.33 10.93
CA THR A 10 -0.18 27.94 11.35
C THR A 10 -0.09 27.83 12.86
N GLY A 11 -0.98 27.03 13.47
CA GLY A 11 -1.03 26.85 14.91
C GLY A 11 -2.06 27.70 15.65
N PRO A 12 -2.14 27.59 16.99
CA PRO A 12 -3.12 28.32 17.81
C PRO A 12 -2.69 29.78 18.04
N VAL A 13 -3.65 30.67 17.84
CA VAL A 13 -3.54 32.10 18.17
C VAL A 13 -4.83 32.53 18.87
N GLY A 14 -4.76 32.77 20.19
CA GLY A 14 -5.93 33.09 21.00
C GLY A 14 -7.03 32.00 20.90
N PRO A 15 -8.29 32.37 20.62
CA PRO A 15 -9.42 31.46 20.57
C PRO A 15 -9.51 30.68 19.22
N VAL A 16 -8.56 30.87 18.29
CA VAL A 16 -8.60 30.27 16.96
C VAL A 16 -7.34 29.45 16.66
N ILE A 17 -7.49 28.49 15.75
CA ILE A 17 -6.39 27.71 15.18
C ILE A 17 -6.32 27.98 13.69
N PHE A 18 -5.16 28.43 13.23
CA PHE A 18 -4.85 28.60 11.82
C PHE A 18 -4.25 27.33 11.25
N ARG A 19 -4.74 26.92 10.08
CA ARG A 19 -4.24 25.74 9.34
C ARG A 19 -4.09 26.10 7.86
N LYS A 20 -3.11 25.48 7.20
CA LYS A 20 -2.98 25.54 5.75
C LYS A 20 -3.57 24.25 5.15
N ARG A 21 -4.55 24.36 4.26
CA ARG A 21 -5.16 23.23 3.57
C ARG A 21 -5.24 23.49 2.07
N LYS A 22 -4.56 22.68 1.26
CA LYS A 22 -4.48 22.85 -0.20
C LYS A 22 -4.10 24.28 -0.61
N GLY A 23 -3.07 24.84 0.02
CA GLY A 23 -2.58 26.21 -0.26
C GLY A 23 -3.46 27.36 0.26
N LYS A 24 -4.61 27.06 0.88
CA LYS A 24 -5.52 28.07 1.45
C LYS A 24 -5.39 28.14 2.95
N GLN A 25 -5.53 29.36 3.51
CA GLN A 25 -5.62 29.58 4.94
C GLN A 25 -7.01 29.15 5.44
N VAL A 26 -7.06 28.30 6.46
CA VAL A 26 -8.29 27.89 7.14
C VAL A 26 -8.18 28.30 8.60
N VAL A 27 -9.24 28.90 9.13
CA VAL A 27 -9.33 29.32 10.52
C VAL A 27 -10.45 28.53 11.19
N CYS A 28 -10.14 27.87 12.30
CA CYS A 28 -11.10 27.10 13.09
C CYS A 28 -11.13 27.62 14.53
N ALA A 29 -12.28 27.54 15.18
CA ALA A 29 -12.35 27.80 16.62
C ALA A 29 -11.47 26.81 17.40
N ARG A 30 -10.76 27.29 18.39
CA ARG A 30 -10.01 26.43 19.30
C ARG A 30 -10.97 25.81 20.31
N PRO A 31 -11.03 24.47 20.43
CA PRO A 31 -11.82 23.86 21.51
C PRO A 31 -11.30 24.32 22.88
N LEU A 32 -12.20 24.66 23.76
CA LEU A 32 -11.83 25.00 25.13
C LEU A 32 -11.28 23.75 25.84
N PRO A 33 -10.28 23.92 26.73
CA PRO A 33 -9.78 22.81 27.53
C PRO A 33 -10.93 22.14 28.32
N GLY A 34 -10.98 20.80 28.26
CA GLY A 34 -12.00 20.00 28.96
C GLY A 34 -13.38 19.93 28.32
N THR A 35 -13.64 20.64 27.20
CA THR A 35 -14.93 20.55 26.48
C THR A 35 -15.08 19.30 25.61
N MET A 36 -13.97 18.71 25.16
CA MET A 36 -13.99 17.47 24.38
C MET A 36 -13.82 16.26 25.30
N LYS A 37 -14.93 15.68 25.73
CA LYS A 37 -14.93 14.39 26.45
C LYS A 37 -14.88 13.27 25.41
N GLN A 38 -13.86 12.43 25.49
CA GLN A 38 -13.82 11.19 24.71
C GLN A 38 -14.79 10.17 25.34
N THR A 39 -15.81 9.80 24.59
CA THR A 39 -16.67 8.66 24.94
C THR A 39 -15.91 7.35 24.74
N GLU A 40 -16.39 6.25 25.34
CA GLU A 40 -15.82 4.92 25.12
C GLU A 40 -15.85 4.53 23.62
N SER A 41 -16.91 4.89 22.91
CA SER A 41 -17.00 4.70 21.46
C SER A 41 -15.92 5.47 20.70
N THR A 42 -15.66 6.73 21.10
CA THR A 42 -14.59 7.55 20.50
C THR A 42 -13.20 6.96 20.75
N LYS A 43 -12.95 6.44 21.97
CA LYS A 43 -11.67 5.78 22.30
C LYS A 43 -11.48 4.50 21.48
N LYS A 44 -12.53 3.67 21.35
CA LYS A 44 -12.51 2.44 20.53
C LYS A 44 -12.21 2.77 19.06
N ALA A 45 -12.91 3.74 18.48
CA ALA A 45 -12.68 4.20 17.11
C ALA A 45 -11.27 4.76 16.92
N SER A 46 -10.76 5.53 17.88
CA SER A 46 -9.39 6.07 17.85
C SER A 46 -8.33 4.97 17.86
N GLY A 47 -8.53 3.90 18.65
CA GLY A 47 -7.63 2.74 18.68
C GLY A 47 -7.57 2.03 17.32
N THR A 48 -8.71 1.69 16.73
CA THR A 48 -8.77 1.04 15.41
C THR A 48 -8.14 1.93 14.33
N PHE A 49 -8.42 3.24 14.36
CA PHE A 49 -7.82 4.21 13.45
C PHE A 49 -6.29 4.25 13.57
N GLY A 50 -5.76 4.23 14.79
CA GLY A 50 -4.31 4.19 15.03
C GLY A 50 -3.66 2.94 14.43
N MET A 51 -4.30 1.78 14.60
CA MET A 51 -3.82 0.52 14.03
C MET A 51 -3.88 0.52 12.50
N ALA A 52 -4.97 1.01 11.90
CA ALA A 52 -5.07 1.20 10.45
C ALA A 52 -3.96 2.12 9.91
N SER A 53 -3.71 3.25 10.61
CA SER A 53 -2.65 4.19 10.25
C SER A 53 -1.26 3.56 10.32
N SER A 54 -1.02 2.65 11.27
CA SER A 54 0.24 1.90 11.37
C SER A 54 0.43 0.98 10.15
N ILE A 55 -0.58 0.18 9.78
CA ILE A 55 -0.50 -0.67 8.58
C ILE A 55 -0.22 0.20 7.33
N VAL A 56 -0.96 1.28 7.14
CA VAL A 56 -0.78 2.21 6.00
C VAL A 56 0.64 2.77 5.95
N LYS A 57 1.18 3.20 7.11
CA LYS A 57 2.55 3.67 7.22
C LYS A 57 3.53 2.60 6.72
N HIS A 58 3.39 1.37 7.21
CA HIS A 58 4.30 0.27 6.87
C HIS A 58 4.18 -0.17 5.41
N ILE A 59 2.99 -0.15 4.79
CA ILE A 59 2.82 -0.38 3.35
C ILE A 59 3.61 0.66 2.55
N LYS A 60 3.50 1.93 2.90
CA LYS A 60 4.19 3.03 2.22
C LYS A 60 5.71 2.97 2.39
N GLU A 61 6.19 2.74 3.61
CA GLU A 61 7.62 2.64 3.92
C GLU A 61 8.28 1.49 3.18
N ALA A 62 7.67 0.29 3.22
CA ALA A 62 8.21 -0.90 2.57
C ALA A 62 8.32 -0.75 1.05
N ASN A 63 7.38 -0.04 0.43
CA ASN A 63 7.38 0.19 -1.01
C ASN A 63 7.97 1.55 -1.42
N SER A 64 8.62 2.28 -0.50
CA SER A 64 9.12 3.64 -0.76
C SER A 64 10.09 3.75 -1.93
N ALA A 65 10.97 2.76 -2.11
CA ALA A 65 11.91 2.67 -3.23
C ALA A 65 11.22 2.50 -4.58
N GLU A 66 10.06 1.82 -4.61
CA GLU A 66 9.27 1.64 -5.84
C GLU A 66 8.35 2.83 -6.11
N ILE A 67 7.75 3.40 -5.05
CA ILE A 67 6.86 4.57 -5.14
C ILE A 67 7.64 5.85 -5.49
N MET A 68 8.90 5.99 -5.04
CA MET A 68 9.77 7.16 -5.29
C MET A 68 9.10 8.53 -5.02
N ASN A 69 8.17 8.60 -4.06
CA ASN A 69 7.31 9.76 -3.78
C ASN A 69 6.40 10.20 -4.95
N TYR A 70 6.25 9.39 -6.00
CA TYR A 70 5.38 9.68 -7.15
C TYR A 70 3.94 9.23 -6.92
N HIS A 71 3.39 9.51 -5.74
CA HIS A 71 1.98 9.30 -5.41
C HIS A 71 1.21 10.63 -5.51
N ASP A 72 -0.10 10.52 -5.65
CA ASP A 72 -1.02 11.66 -5.83
C ASP A 72 -1.29 12.49 -4.56
N GLY A 73 -0.57 12.26 -3.46
CA GLY A 73 -0.78 12.92 -2.17
C GLY A 73 -2.02 12.43 -1.41
N THR A 74 -2.90 11.65 -2.02
CA THR A 74 -4.11 11.08 -1.38
C THR A 74 -3.97 9.61 -1.01
N LEU A 75 -2.87 8.95 -1.37
CA LEU A 75 -2.61 7.53 -1.14
C LEU A 75 -2.87 7.11 0.32
N HIS A 76 -2.38 7.89 1.30
CA HIS A 76 -2.61 7.58 2.71
C HIS A 76 -4.10 7.49 3.03
N ASN A 77 -4.88 8.48 2.61
CA ASN A 77 -6.32 8.52 2.89
C ASN A 77 -7.06 7.39 2.17
N ARG A 78 -6.69 7.05 0.93
CA ARG A 78 -7.30 5.94 0.18
C ARG A 78 -7.04 4.60 0.85
N LEU A 79 -5.80 4.33 1.27
CA LEU A 79 -5.47 3.14 2.07
C LEU A 79 -6.23 3.12 3.40
N MET A 80 -6.32 4.25 4.10
CA MET A 80 -7.10 4.36 5.36
C MET A 80 -8.58 4.07 5.15
N THR A 81 -9.16 4.52 4.02
CA THR A 81 -10.57 4.29 3.68
C THR A 81 -10.88 2.80 3.55
N GLU A 82 -9.94 2.01 3.05
CA GLU A 82 -10.11 0.55 2.93
C GLU A 82 -9.74 -0.20 4.21
N ILE A 83 -8.61 0.11 4.83
CA ILE A 83 -8.07 -0.66 5.96
C ILE A 83 -8.86 -0.43 7.25
N ASN A 84 -9.31 0.80 7.52
CA ASN A 84 -10.01 1.09 8.78
C ASN A 84 -11.37 0.35 8.91
N PRO A 85 -12.21 0.21 7.86
CA PRO A 85 -13.40 -0.65 7.91
C PRO A 85 -13.07 -2.12 8.12
N ILE A 86 -12.02 -2.66 7.47
CA ILE A 86 -11.57 -4.05 7.67
C ILE A 86 -11.29 -4.29 9.15
N LEU A 87 -10.45 -3.48 9.75
CA LEU A 87 -10.09 -3.62 11.16
C LEU A 87 -11.30 -3.44 12.08
N SER A 88 -12.21 -2.52 11.74
CA SER A 88 -13.42 -2.31 12.53
C SER A 88 -14.35 -3.53 12.48
N HIS A 89 -14.44 -4.19 11.33
CA HIS A 89 -15.25 -5.40 11.14
C HIS A 89 -14.64 -6.62 11.81
N CYS A 90 -13.32 -6.78 11.72
CA CYS A 90 -12.59 -7.92 12.27
C CYS A 90 -12.34 -7.83 13.77
N ARG A 91 -12.72 -6.73 14.41
CA ARG A 91 -12.52 -6.52 15.85
C ARG A 91 -13.72 -6.97 16.66
N ASP A 92 -13.50 -7.93 17.57
CA ASP A 92 -14.48 -8.26 18.61
C ASP A 92 -14.55 -7.12 19.66
N LEU A 93 -15.75 -6.58 19.84
CA LEU A 93 -15.98 -5.46 20.74
C LEU A 93 -15.95 -5.85 22.23
N ALA A 94 -16.14 -7.12 22.55
CA ALA A 94 -16.14 -7.62 23.92
C ALA A 94 -14.71 -7.93 24.41
N THR A 95 -13.94 -8.64 23.59
CA THR A 95 -12.56 -9.04 23.91
C THR A 95 -11.52 -8.04 23.44
N MET A 96 -11.89 -7.13 22.54
CA MET A 96 -11.02 -6.18 21.86
C MET A 96 -9.96 -6.81 20.95
N ARG A 97 -10.07 -8.11 20.69
CA ARG A 97 -9.18 -8.90 19.84
C ARG A 97 -9.60 -8.84 18.38
N TYR A 98 -8.65 -9.10 17.49
CA TYR A 98 -8.90 -9.17 16.06
C TYR A 98 -8.97 -10.64 15.61
N SER A 99 -9.95 -10.94 14.76
CA SER A 99 -10.05 -12.22 14.06
C SER A 99 -10.14 -11.97 12.57
N PHE A 100 -9.12 -12.40 11.83
CA PHE A 100 -9.05 -12.21 10.38
C PHE A 100 -9.32 -13.52 9.66
N GLU A 101 -10.16 -13.44 8.63
CA GLU A 101 -10.37 -14.51 7.65
C GLU A 101 -9.38 -14.36 6.49
N VAL A 102 -9.25 -15.42 5.68
CA VAL A 102 -8.35 -15.44 4.50
C VAL A 102 -8.55 -14.22 3.62
N ASN A 103 -9.80 -13.84 3.37
CA ASN A 103 -10.18 -12.78 2.44
C ASN A 103 -10.44 -11.42 3.12
N SER A 104 -10.18 -11.27 4.42
CA SER A 104 -10.46 -10.01 5.14
C SER A 104 -9.87 -8.77 4.47
N PHE A 105 -8.72 -8.90 3.81
CA PHE A 105 -8.03 -7.80 3.14
C PHE A 105 -8.21 -7.77 1.62
N SER A 106 -9.00 -8.67 1.04
CA SER A 106 -9.12 -8.83 -0.42
C SER A 106 -9.56 -7.56 -1.15
N GLN A 107 -10.34 -6.69 -0.49
CA GLN A 107 -10.77 -5.40 -1.06
C GLN A 107 -9.61 -4.42 -1.33
N LEU A 108 -8.40 -4.66 -0.80
CA LEU A 108 -7.22 -3.87 -1.15
C LEU A 108 -6.74 -4.15 -2.57
N ALA A 109 -7.11 -5.29 -3.17
CA ALA A 109 -6.76 -5.62 -4.55
C ALA A 109 -7.44 -4.63 -5.52
N GLY A 110 -6.64 -4.03 -6.40
CA GLY A 110 -7.05 -2.98 -7.32
C GLY A 110 -6.81 -1.55 -6.82
N LEU A 111 -6.32 -1.36 -5.59
CA LEU A 111 -5.99 -0.03 -5.08
C LEU A 111 -4.70 0.46 -5.71
N ASP A 112 -4.80 1.53 -6.51
CA ASP A 112 -3.65 2.17 -7.14
C ASP A 112 -2.83 3.00 -6.13
N PHE A 113 -1.50 2.95 -6.22
CA PHE A 113 -0.62 3.83 -5.44
C PHE A 113 -0.67 5.28 -5.94
N ASN A 114 -1.00 5.47 -7.22
CA ASN A 114 -1.15 6.77 -7.85
C ASN A 114 -2.43 6.82 -8.70
N ALA A 115 -3.44 7.57 -8.26
CA ALA A 115 -4.73 7.69 -8.96
C ALA A 115 -4.61 8.43 -10.31
N GLU A 116 -3.60 9.29 -10.49
CA GLU A 116 -3.34 9.96 -11.77
C GLU A 116 -2.81 8.99 -12.83
N SER A 117 -2.23 7.87 -12.38
CA SER A 117 -1.58 6.88 -13.21
C SER A 117 -2.00 5.46 -12.81
N PRO A 118 -3.29 5.10 -12.92
CA PRO A 118 -3.79 3.79 -12.48
C PRO A 118 -3.19 2.66 -13.30
N LEU A 119 -2.74 1.60 -12.60
CA LEU A 119 -2.02 0.46 -13.20
C LEU A 119 -2.79 -0.16 -14.38
N ARG A 120 -4.12 -0.30 -14.26
CA ARG A 120 -4.99 -0.89 -15.29
C ARG A 120 -4.96 -0.17 -16.65
N LYS A 121 -4.55 1.12 -16.66
CA LYS A 121 -4.37 1.88 -17.91
C LYS A 121 -3.12 1.45 -18.70
N TYR A 122 -2.14 0.87 -18.02
CA TYR A 122 -0.81 0.59 -18.54
C TYR A 122 -0.49 -0.90 -18.60
N LEU A 123 -1.12 -1.70 -17.74
CA LEU A 123 -1.03 -3.16 -17.75
C LEU A 123 -2.30 -3.73 -18.37
N GLY A 124 -2.24 -4.12 -19.66
CA GLY A 124 -3.40 -4.54 -20.44
C GLY A 124 -3.95 -5.90 -20.01
N PHE A 125 -3.06 -6.88 -19.75
CA PHE A 125 -3.43 -8.18 -19.20
C PHE A 125 -2.76 -8.37 -17.85
N GLY A 126 -3.54 -8.21 -16.81
CA GLY A 126 -3.09 -8.50 -15.44
C GLY A 126 -2.74 -9.99 -15.28
N PRO A 127 -1.85 -10.32 -14.35
CA PRO A 127 -1.58 -11.72 -14.01
C PRO A 127 -2.80 -12.37 -13.37
N ARG A 128 -2.91 -13.68 -13.51
CA ARG A 128 -3.73 -14.51 -12.61
C ARG A 128 -2.92 -14.78 -11.37
N ILE A 129 -3.47 -14.47 -10.21
CA ILE A 129 -2.80 -14.62 -8.92
C ILE A 129 -3.63 -15.61 -8.11
N SER A 130 -2.96 -16.64 -7.57
CA SER A 130 -3.57 -17.62 -6.67
C SER A 130 -2.60 -17.99 -5.55
N LEU A 131 -3.15 -18.22 -4.36
CA LEU A 131 -2.41 -18.70 -3.21
C LEU A 131 -2.80 -20.16 -2.95
N GLU A 132 -1.86 -21.08 -3.09
CA GLU A 132 -2.06 -22.52 -2.93
C GLU A 132 -0.97 -23.10 -2.03
N LYS A 133 -1.36 -23.71 -0.91
CA LYS A 133 -0.41 -24.38 0.00
C LYS A 133 0.86 -23.56 0.27
N ASN A 134 0.70 -22.32 0.72
CA ASN A 134 1.83 -21.43 1.05
C ASN A 134 2.71 -21.00 -0.13
N ILE A 135 2.22 -21.19 -1.36
CA ILE A 135 2.88 -20.73 -2.57
C ILE A 135 1.96 -19.72 -3.27
N LEU A 136 2.42 -18.50 -3.41
CA LEU A 136 1.75 -17.48 -4.20
C LEU A 136 2.21 -17.60 -5.65
N HIS A 137 1.30 -18.01 -6.53
CA HIS A 137 1.50 -18.14 -7.96
C HIS A 137 1.06 -16.88 -8.68
N ILE A 138 1.90 -16.34 -9.55
CA ILE A 138 1.63 -15.16 -10.37
C ILE A 138 1.86 -15.57 -11.82
N LYS A 139 0.78 -15.78 -12.58
CA LYS A 139 0.82 -16.31 -13.95
C LYS A 139 0.45 -15.22 -14.94
N PHE A 140 1.41 -14.81 -15.75
CA PHE A 140 1.18 -13.95 -16.90
C PHE A 140 0.88 -14.82 -18.13
N PRO A 141 -0.24 -14.61 -18.83
CA PRO A 141 -0.55 -15.36 -20.05
C PRO A 141 0.45 -15.02 -21.16
N ALA A 142 0.67 -15.95 -22.09
CA ALA A 142 1.39 -15.65 -23.32
C ALA A 142 0.71 -14.51 -24.08
N GLY A 143 1.47 -13.66 -24.75
CA GLY A 143 0.91 -12.57 -25.51
C GLY A 143 1.93 -11.59 -26.06
N GLN A 144 1.49 -10.70 -26.94
CA GLN A 144 2.34 -9.64 -27.50
C GLN A 144 2.70 -8.61 -26.43
N SER A 145 3.94 -8.19 -26.35
CA SER A 145 4.43 -7.16 -25.41
C SER A 145 3.59 -5.88 -25.44
N LYS A 146 3.26 -5.38 -26.63
CA LYS A 146 2.43 -4.18 -26.84
C LYS A 146 1.00 -4.29 -26.31
N LYS A 147 0.44 -5.50 -26.24
CA LYS A 147 -0.89 -5.75 -25.66
C LYS A 147 -0.81 -5.95 -24.15
N ARG A 148 0.35 -6.39 -23.64
CA ARG A 148 0.58 -6.63 -22.21
C ARG A 148 0.88 -5.33 -21.46
N ILE A 149 1.78 -4.50 -22.02
CA ILE A 149 2.19 -3.22 -21.42
C ILE A 149 1.98 -2.10 -22.43
N LYS A 150 1.26 -1.06 -22.03
CA LYS A 150 1.15 0.17 -22.80
C LYS A 150 2.41 1.01 -22.57
N PHE A 151 3.28 1.01 -23.55
CA PHE A 151 4.46 1.86 -23.54
C PHE A 151 4.11 3.34 -23.69
N VAL A 152 4.82 4.18 -22.94
CA VAL A 152 4.70 5.61 -23.04
C VAL A 152 5.57 6.15 -24.18
N LYS A 153 5.32 7.41 -24.57
CA LYS A 153 6.13 8.10 -25.57
C LYS A 153 7.59 8.09 -25.10
N ASP A 154 8.50 7.93 -26.01
CA ASP A 154 9.95 7.95 -25.80
C ASP A 154 10.52 6.82 -24.92
N SER A 155 9.70 5.92 -24.36
CA SER A 155 10.21 4.74 -23.67
C SER A 155 10.65 3.66 -24.65
N ASN A 156 11.77 3.01 -24.36
CA ASN A 156 12.26 1.83 -25.08
C ASN A 156 12.14 0.53 -24.29
N SER A 157 12.08 0.61 -22.96
CA SER A 157 11.82 -0.54 -22.09
C SER A 157 10.92 -0.20 -20.89
N CYS A 158 10.38 -1.23 -20.28
CA CYS A 158 9.58 -1.16 -19.07
C CYS A 158 9.97 -2.27 -18.11
N HIS A 159 10.29 -1.91 -16.87
CA HIS A 159 10.46 -2.88 -15.80
C HIS A 159 9.12 -3.06 -15.07
N LEU A 160 8.63 -4.30 -15.06
CA LEU A 160 7.49 -4.72 -14.26
C LEU A 160 8.04 -5.39 -13.00
N THR A 161 7.89 -4.73 -11.86
CA THR A 161 8.33 -5.25 -10.57
C THR A 161 7.14 -5.75 -9.76
N MET A 162 7.18 -7.01 -9.37
CA MET A 162 6.29 -7.63 -8.39
C MET A 162 6.94 -7.53 -7.02
N SER A 163 6.25 -6.93 -6.06
CA SER A 163 6.73 -6.68 -4.70
C SER A 163 5.75 -7.30 -3.71
N LEU A 164 6.17 -8.37 -3.03
CA LEU A 164 5.38 -9.06 -2.02
C LEU A 164 5.81 -8.61 -0.62
N LEU A 165 4.93 -7.93 0.08
CA LEU A 165 5.10 -7.55 1.48
C LEU A 165 4.29 -8.50 2.37
N LEU A 166 4.93 -9.01 3.42
CA LEU A 166 4.33 -9.91 4.40
C LEU A 166 4.16 -9.20 5.74
N PHE A 167 2.99 -9.42 6.36
CA PHE A 167 2.68 -8.96 7.72
C PHE A 167 2.31 -10.15 8.61
N ARG A 168 2.96 -10.26 9.75
CA ARG A 168 2.58 -11.12 10.86
C ARG A 168 1.71 -10.27 11.80
N LEU A 169 0.42 -10.15 11.50
CA LEU A 169 -0.46 -9.23 12.21
C LEU A 169 -0.56 -9.56 13.69
N LYS A 170 -0.72 -10.84 14.07
CA LYS A 170 -0.77 -11.29 15.47
C LYS A 170 0.46 -10.84 16.26
N ASP A 171 1.64 -10.95 15.66
CA ASP A 171 2.91 -10.61 16.32
C ASP A 171 3.29 -9.13 16.19
N GLY A 172 2.52 -8.37 15.43
CA GLY A 172 2.81 -6.96 15.17
C GLY A 172 4.10 -6.72 14.37
N LYS A 173 4.44 -7.65 13.46
CA LYS A 173 5.66 -7.59 12.67
C LYS A 173 5.37 -7.58 11.16
N ARG A 174 6.28 -7.00 10.39
CA ARG A 174 6.28 -7.09 8.94
C ARG A 174 7.66 -7.45 8.41
N LEU A 175 7.71 -7.98 7.20
CA LEU A 175 8.98 -8.19 6.51
C LEU A 175 9.70 -6.84 6.36
N ASN A 176 10.99 -6.77 6.69
CA ASN A 176 11.76 -5.53 6.63
C ASN A 176 11.82 -5.00 5.20
N GLU A 177 12.21 -5.87 4.26
CA GLU A 177 12.25 -5.58 2.83
C GLU A 177 11.27 -6.50 2.09
N PRO A 178 10.42 -6.00 1.19
CA PRO A 178 9.55 -6.83 0.38
C PRO A 178 10.35 -7.81 -0.49
N LEU A 179 9.81 -9.01 -0.70
CA LEU A 179 10.35 -9.93 -1.70
C LEU A 179 10.02 -9.39 -3.09
N LYS A 180 11.01 -9.32 -3.98
CA LYS A 180 10.83 -8.69 -5.31
C LYS A 180 11.27 -9.62 -6.43
N GLN A 181 10.51 -9.57 -7.52
CA GLN A 181 10.89 -10.15 -8.80
C GLN A 181 10.56 -9.12 -9.89
N THR A 182 11.48 -8.94 -10.84
CA THR A 182 11.34 -7.92 -11.89
C THR A 182 11.52 -8.55 -13.26
N ILE A 183 10.67 -8.15 -14.20
CA ILE A 183 10.76 -8.49 -15.62
C ILE A 183 11.07 -7.22 -16.37
N GLU A 184 12.06 -7.27 -17.24
CA GLU A 184 12.28 -6.23 -18.24
C GLU A 184 11.57 -6.60 -19.54
N VAL A 185 10.79 -5.67 -20.08
CA VAL A 185 10.07 -5.82 -21.34
C VAL A 185 10.52 -4.71 -22.29
N ALA A 186 11.12 -5.09 -23.41
CA ALA A 186 11.50 -4.14 -24.46
C ALA A 186 10.30 -3.77 -25.35
N LYS A 187 10.20 -2.49 -25.72
CA LYS A 187 9.11 -1.96 -26.55
C LYS A 187 9.04 -2.59 -27.95
N ASN A 188 10.19 -2.87 -28.51
CA ASN A 188 10.33 -3.39 -29.87
C ASN A 188 10.38 -4.91 -29.92
N ASP A 189 10.20 -5.58 -28.79
CA ASP A 189 10.11 -7.01 -28.74
C ASP A 189 8.81 -7.45 -29.42
N GLN A 190 8.94 -7.82 -30.72
CA GLN A 190 7.81 -8.27 -31.54
C GLN A 190 7.45 -9.74 -31.24
N HIS A 191 8.27 -10.42 -30.45
CA HIS A 191 8.03 -11.81 -30.08
C HIS A 191 6.83 -11.92 -29.13
N LEU A 192 6.09 -12.99 -29.31
CA LEU A 192 5.15 -13.45 -28.30
C LEU A 192 5.95 -13.70 -27.02
N LEU A 193 5.71 -12.91 -25.99
CA LEU A 193 6.21 -13.25 -24.66
C LEU A 193 5.53 -14.58 -24.28
N ASP A 194 6.34 -15.58 -23.98
CA ASP A 194 5.83 -16.84 -23.46
C ASP A 194 5.05 -16.63 -22.16
N ALA A 195 4.22 -17.60 -21.82
CA ALA A 195 3.59 -17.62 -20.50
C ALA A 195 4.70 -17.65 -19.44
N GLN A 196 4.59 -16.76 -18.45
CA GLN A 196 5.57 -16.67 -17.38
C GLN A 196 4.87 -16.92 -16.05
N GLU A 197 5.49 -17.74 -15.23
CA GLU A 197 5.03 -17.99 -13.86
C GLU A 197 6.11 -17.55 -12.86
N PHE A 198 5.67 -16.79 -11.87
CA PHE A 198 6.50 -16.37 -10.73
C PHE A 198 5.88 -16.93 -9.48
N ILE A 199 6.73 -17.35 -8.56
CA ILE A 199 6.31 -17.94 -7.29
C ILE A 199 7.01 -17.25 -6.13
N PHE A 200 6.24 -17.09 -5.04
CA PHE A 200 6.77 -16.69 -3.74
C PHE A 200 6.31 -17.69 -2.70
N VAL A 201 7.24 -18.14 -1.86
CA VAL A 201 6.89 -18.95 -0.69
C VAL A 201 6.44 -18.02 0.43
N VAL A 202 5.29 -18.34 1.02
CA VAL A 202 4.65 -17.52 2.03
C VAL A 202 4.43 -18.33 3.30
N PRO A 203 4.93 -17.89 4.47
CA PRO A 203 4.70 -18.57 5.73
C PRO A 203 3.23 -18.52 6.19
N ASP A 204 2.82 -19.50 6.99
CA ASP A 204 1.54 -19.50 7.69
C ASP A 204 1.37 -18.25 8.56
N GLY A 205 0.14 -17.82 8.79
CA GLY A 205 -0.20 -16.69 9.64
C GLY A 205 0.19 -15.32 9.08
N CYS A 206 0.66 -15.26 7.82
CA CYS A 206 1.07 -13.99 7.19
C CYS A 206 -0.01 -13.43 6.28
N LEU A 207 -0.27 -12.12 6.41
CA LEU A 207 -0.98 -11.36 5.39
C LEU A 207 -0.01 -11.09 4.23
N CYS A 208 -0.38 -11.57 3.04
CA CYS A 208 0.33 -11.38 1.78
C CYS A 208 -0.23 -10.18 1.06
N LEU A 209 0.61 -9.19 0.78
CA LEU A 209 0.24 -8.01 0.04
C LEU A 209 1.14 -7.88 -1.18
N LEU A 210 0.65 -8.32 -2.35
CA LEU A 210 1.39 -8.24 -3.60
C LEU A 210 1.05 -6.95 -4.32
N SER A 211 2.07 -6.19 -4.66
CA SER A 211 1.96 -4.96 -5.46
C SER A 211 2.74 -5.10 -6.77
N ILE A 212 2.24 -4.47 -7.83
CA ILE A 212 2.92 -4.40 -9.13
C ILE A 212 3.23 -2.94 -9.43
N PHE A 213 4.46 -2.70 -9.88
CA PHE A 213 4.99 -1.39 -10.25
C PHE A 213 5.51 -1.43 -11.68
N LEU A 214 5.23 -0.39 -12.47
CA LEU A 214 5.80 -0.21 -13.81
C LEU A 214 6.75 0.98 -13.82
N LYS A 215 8.00 0.73 -14.21
CA LYS A 215 9.02 1.76 -14.43
C LYS A 215 9.42 1.78 -15.89
N TYR A 216 9.27 2.94 -16.53
CA TYR A 216 9.60 3.15 -17.93
C TYR A 216 10.98 3.76 -18.08
N TYR A 217 11.70 3.29 -19.08
CA TYR A 217 13.06 3.75 -19.34
C TYR A 217 13.25 4.17 -20.81
N ASP A 218 14.09 5.16 -21.02
CA ASP A 218 14.66 5.51 -22.29
C ASP A 218 16.18 5.34 -22.20
N TYR A 219 16.72 4.31 -22.84
CA TYR A 219 18.15 3.93 -22.81
C TYR A 219 18.78 4.00 -21.39
N GLY A 220 18.08 3.48 -20.41
CA GLY A 220 18.52 3.45 -19.00
C GLY A 220 18.11 4.67 -18.18
N GLN A 221 17.59 5.73 -18.79
CA GLN A 221 17.05 6.88 -18.08
C GLN A 221 15.61 6.61 -17.66
N LEU A 222 15.32 6.74 -16.36
CA LEU A 222 13.98 6.59 -15.82
C LEU A 222 13.06 7.75 -16.29
N LEU A 223 11.89 7.40 -16.82
CA LEU A 223 10.88 8.35 -17.30
C LEU A 223 9.73 8.57 -16.32
N ASN A 224 9.65 7.77 -15.24
CA ASN A 224 8.57 7.92 -14.26
C ASN A 224 8.64 9.28 -13.56
N HIS A 225 7.47 9.86 -13.29
CA HIS A 225 7.26 11.12 -12.59
C HIS A 225 5.88 11.14 -11.94
N PRO A 226 5.48 12.16 -11.16
CA PRO A 226 4.21 12.15 -10.41
C PRO A 226 2.95 11.87 -11.24
N MET A 227 2.91 12.24 -12.54
CA MET A 227 1.78 11.94 -13.44
C MET A 227 1.93 10.61 -14.19
N LEU A 228 3.05 9.92 -14.02
CA LEU A 228 3.37 8.64 -14.66
C LEU A 228 4.13 7.73 -13.70
N SER A 229 3.42 7.07 -12.84
CA SER A 229 3.99 6.06 -11.94
C SER A 229 2.93 4.98 -11.67
N PRO A 230 2.64 4.13 -12.68
CA PRO A 230 1.59 3.14 -12.57
C PRO A 230 1.99 2.05 -11.56
N ALA A 231 1.18 1.90 -10.52
CA ALA A 231 1.36 0.88 -9.52
C ALA A 231 0.06 0.60 -8.76
N ALA A 232 -0.18 -0.65 -8.39
CA ALA A 232 -1.33 -1.04 -7.59
C ALA A 232 -1.04 -2.24 -6.70
N ILE A 233 -1.81 -2.39 -5.64
CA ILE A 233 -1.95 -3.63 -4.90
C ILE A 233 -2.78 -4.57 -5.78
N CYS A 234 -2.27 -5.76 -6.10
CA CYS A 234 -2.93 -6.71 -6.99
C CYS A 234 -3.50 -7.92 -6.26
N PHE A 235 -3.04 -8.16 -5.02
CA PHE A 235 -3.49 -9.27 -4.20
C PHE A 235 -3.29 -8.96 -2.72
N ALA A 236 -4.25 -9.35 -1.87
CA ALA A 236 -4.19 -9.18 -0.44
C ALA A 236 -5.02 -10.26 0.27
N GLU A 237 -4.36 -11.33 0.73
CA GLU A 237 -4.99 -12.42 1.48
C GLU A 237 -4.11 -12.87 2.64
N LEU A 238 -4.75 -13.43 3.66
CA LEU A 238 -4.09 -14.01 4.83
C LEU A 238 -3.88 -15.51 4.61
N VAL A 239 -2.66 -16.00 4.82
CA VAL A 239 -2.39 -17.43 4.89
C VAL A 239 -2.90 -17.95 6.22
N PRO A 240 -3.76 -18.99 6.25
CA PRO A 240 -4.24 -19.58 7.49
C PRO A 240 -3.11 -20.12 8.36
N GLY A 241 -3.39 -20.27 9.65
CA GLY A 241 -2.44 -20.83 10.62
C GLY A 241 -1.69 -19.79 11.43
N ASP A 242 -0.71 -20.25 12.17
CA ASP A 242 0.17 -19.43 12.98
C ASP A 242 1.61 -19.52 12.43
N PHE A 243 2.32 -18.42 12.48
CA PHE A 243 3.71 -18.37 12.03
C PHE A 243 4.58 -19.31 12.90
N GLN A 244 5.26 -20.24 12.23
CA GLN A 244 6.12 -21.25 12.88
C GLN A 244 7.61 -21.02 12.57
N GLY A 245 7.95 -19.98 11.81
CA GLY A 245 9.33 -19.71 11.44
C GLY A 245 10.15 -19.07 12.57
N GLU A 246 11.47 -19.03 12.39
CA GLU A 246 12.36 -18.29 13.28
C GLU A 246 12.16 -16.78 13.16
N ASP A 247 12.32 -16.08 14.28
CA ASP A 247 12.24 -14.63 14.34
C ASP A 247 13.58 -14.00 13.94
N LEU A 248 13.94 -14.19 12.69
CA LEU A 248 15.18 -13.66 12.12
C LEU A 248 15.12 -12.12 12.01
N ASN A 249 16.27 -11.46 11.92
CA ASN A 249 16.39 -10.00 11.73
C ASN A 249 15.74 -9.45 10.44
N VAL A 250 15.10 -10.32 9.65
CA VAL A 250 14.35 -9.93 8.45
C VAL A 250 12.98 -9.33 8.78
N TRP A 251 12.50 -9.46 10.03
CA TRP A 251 11.23 -8.93 10.50
C TRP A 251 11.42 -7.63 11.28
N ARG A 252 10.59 -6.66 10.98
CA ARG A 252 10.55 -5.35 11.66
C ARG A 252 9.29 -5.23 12.49
N ASP A 253 9.44 -4.76 13.71
CA ASP A 253 8.33 -4.43 14.61
C ASP A 253 7.51 -3.26 14.06
N MET A 254 6.19 -3.38 14.12
CA MET A 254 5.24 -2.33 13.73
C MET A 254 4.80 -1.46 14.91
N GLY A 255 5.21 -1.80 16.15
CA GLY A 255 4.81 -1.11 17.37
C GLY A 255 3.37 -1.37 17.80
N GLN A 256 2.66 -2.29 17.15
CA GLN A 256 1.27 -2.66 17.43
C GLN A 256 1.01 -4.11 17.06
N GLN A 257 0.28 -4.83 17.90
CA GLN A 257 -0.14 -6.23 17.68
C GLN A 257 -1.65 -6.27 17.43
N PHE A 258 -2.08 -7.28 16.65
CA PHE A 258 -3.47 -7.48 16.23
C PHE A 258 -3.96 -8.84 16.73
N ASP A 259 -3.76 -9.13 17.99
CA ASP A 259 -4.18 -10.33 18.70
C ASP A 259 -5.50 -10.13 19.47
#